data_db5f7866fd5af6a4d914ccb9250c71e1
#
_entry.id   db5f7866fd5af6a4d914ccb9250c71e1
#
_cell.length_a   1.000
_cell.length_b   1.000
_cell.length_c   1.000
_cell.angle_alpha   90.00
_cell.angle_beta   90.00
_cell.angle_gamma   90.00
#
_symmetry.space_group_name_H-M   'P 1'
#
loop_
_entity.id
_entity.type
_entity.pdbx_description
1 polymer ?
#
loop_
_entity_poly.entity_id
_entity_poly.type
_entity_poly.pdbx_seq_one_letter_code
_entity_poly.pdbx_strand_id
1 'polypeptide(L)'
;TYFQYNATFLATYVESGVRRRTLAEKLRKIPLSFFGKKDLADLTSTIMGDCAWLETASSHFFPQLFGSMCSTTIVTICLFFFNVKMTLAAVWVLPVAFFVVFGARPISHRLNENAMKYKLECQDGIQEGLETVRDLKSYNATNTYMEGLNKKIQAVEKHAVVSEAINAMFVCLSQLILKVGIGTTTLVGGILFAKGEIDALTFFMYLLVVSRMYDPFQVALENLSAIISTDTQCKRMDEILSHEEQDGNKTLSNQGYDINFDHVGFSYDGNEQILKDVSFTAKQGEVTALIGPSGSGKTTVSRLAARFWDINKGTIT
;
A
#
# COMPACT_ATOMS: atom_id res chain seq x y z
N THR A 1 -11.13 -3.91 28.55
CA THR A 1 -10.06 -2.99 28.11
C THR A 1 -8.71 -3.70 28.00
N TYR A 2 -8.20 -4.42 29.03
CA TYR A 2 -6.88 -5.09 29.00
C TYR A 2 -6.77 -6.15 27.88
N PHE A 3 -7.75 -7.05 27.77
CA PHE A 3 -7.79 -8.07 26.69
C PHE A 3 -7.89 -7.44 25.31
N GLN A 4 -8.71 -6.39 25.18
CA GLN A 4 -8.82 -5.65 23.92
C GLN A 4 -7.50 -4.99 23.56
N TYR A 5 -6.82 -4.33 24.50
CA TYR A 5 -5.53 -3.70 24.27
C TYR A 5 -4.49 -4.72 23.79
N ASN A 6 -4.37 -5.85 24.47
CA ASN A 6 -3.41 -6.90 24.10
C ASN A 6 -3.73 -7.51 22.73
N ALA A 7 -5.00 -7.83 22.47
CA ALA A 7 -5.41 -8.45 21.21
C ALA A 7 -5.30 -7.49 20.00
N THR A 8 -5.50 -6.19 20.21
CA THR A 8 -5.51 -5.22 19.13
C THR A 8 -4.14 -4.58 18.93
N PHE A 9 -3.56 -3.98 19.97
CA PHE A 9 -2.33 -3.21 19.84
C PHE A 9 -1.07 -4.06 19.93
N LEU A 10 -0.91 -4.87 20.99
CA LEU A 10 0.31 -5.67 21.14
C LEU A 10 0.47 -6.69 20.01
N ALA A 11 -0.60 -7.37 19.62
CA ALA A 11 -0.56 -8.31 18.51
C ALA A 11 -0.15 -7.62 17.20
N THR A 12 -0.70 -6.42 16.93
CA THR A 12 -0.38 -5.65 15.72
C THR A 12 1.08 -5.17 15.71
N TYR A 13 1.63 -4.71 16.82
CA TYR A 13 3.03 -4.28 16.88
C TYR A 13 4.00 -5.44 16.69
N VAL A 14 3.70 -6.61 17.28
CA VAL A 14 4.49 -7.83 17.06
C VAL A 14 4.43 -8.22 15.58
N GLU A 15 3.24 -8.26 14.99
CA GLU A 15 3.03 -8.57 13.57
C GLU A 15 3.76 -7.59 12.64
N SER A 16 3.71 -6.29 12.94
CA SER A 16 4.42 -5.26 12.20
C SER A 16 5.95 -5.47 12.25
N GLY A 17 6.48 -5.85 13.41
CA GLY A 17 7.90 -6.20 13.56
C GLY A 17 8.28 -7.45 12.76
N VAL A 18 7.44 -8.47 12.77
CA VAL A 18 7.63 -9.70 11.97
C VAL A 18 7.61 -9.37 10.49
N ARG A 19 6.65 -8.57 10.03
CA ARG A 19 6.50 -8.16 8.63
C ARG A 19 7.73 -7.41 8.11
N ARG A 20 8.21 -6.40 8.86
CA ARG A 20 9.46 -5.68 8.51
C ARG A 20 10.66 -6.61 8.44
N ARG A 21 10.78 -7.55 9.38
CA ARG A 21 11.84 -8.57 9.38
C ARG A 21 11.72 -9.49 8.16
N THR A 22 10.53 -9.97 7.83
CA THR A 22 10.28 -10.83 6.67
C THR A 22 10.64 -10.13 5.37
N LEU A 23 10.26 -8.84 5.20
CA LEU A 23 10.64 -8.05 4.04
C LEU A 23 12.17 -7.87 3.95
N ALA A 24 12.83 -7.53 5.05
CA ALA A 24 14.28 -7.38 5.10
C ALA A 24 15.01 -8.70 4.79
N GLU A 25 14.55 -9.83 5.35
CA GLU A 25 15.09 -11.16 5.05
C GLU A 25 14.86 -11.55 3.58
N LYS A 26 13.71 -11.18 3.02
CA LYS A 26 13.43 -11.41 1.60
C LYS A 26 14.37 -10.59 0.72
N LEU A 27 14.54 -9.29 0.99
CA LEU A 27 15.47 -8.43 0.25
C LEU A 27 16.90 -8.95 0.29
N ARG A 28 17.34 -9.53 1.40
CA ARG A 28 18.67 -10.14 1.52
C ARG A 28 18.88 -11.35 0.57
N LYS A 29 17.80 -12.01 0.16
CA LYS A 29 17.82 -13.21 -0.68
C LYS A 29 17.53 -12.94 -2.16
N ILE A 30 16.98 -11.78 -2.47
CA ILE A 30 16.69 -11.38 -3.84
C ILE A 30 17.99 -11.04 -4.57
N PRO A 31 18.13 -11.38 -5.87
CA PRO A 31 19.32 -11.08 -6.66
C PRO A 31 19.57 -9.58 -6.77
N LEU A 32 20.84 -9.17 -6.86
CA LEU A 32 21.23 -7.75 -6.97
C LEU A 32 20.64 -7.06 -8.21
N SER A 33 20.27 -7.83 -9.23
CA SER A 33 19.57 -7.31 -10.41
C SER A 33 18.25 -6.59 -10.09
N PHE A 34 17.57 -6.99 -9.02
CA PHE A 34 16.35 -6.34 -8.54
C PHE A 34 16.61 -4.89 -8.12
N PHE A 35 17.69 -4.65 -7.38
CA PHE A 35 18.06 -3.32 -6.90
C PHE A 35 18.56 -2.38 -8.02
N GLY A 36 18.94 -2.92 -9.18
CA GLY A 36 19.22 -2.13 -10.37
C GLY A 36 17.98 -1.62 -11.10
N LYS A 37 16.81 -2.21 -10.83
CA LYS A 37 15.52 -1.88 -11.47
C LYS A 37 14.58 -1.12 -10.53
N LYS A 38 14.76 -1.25 -9.21
CA LYS A 38 13.96 -0.61 -8.18
C LYS A 38 14.75 0.50 -7.51
N ASP A 39 14.09 1.63 -7.29
CA ASP A 39 14.66 2.73 -6.52
C ASP A 39 14.78 2.34 -5.04
N LEU A 40 15.92 2.65 -4.44
CA LEU A 40 16.17 2.43 -3.02
C LEU A 40 15.20 3.24 -2.14
N ALA A 41 14.82 4.44 -2.58
CA ALA A 41 13.84 5.27 -1.88
C ALA A 41 12.46 4.60 -1.86
N ASP A 42 12.05 3.97 -2.97
CA ASP A 42 10.79 3.23 -3.05
C ASP A 42 10.77 2.02 -2.10
N LEU A 43 11.85 1.24 -2.07
CA LEU A 43 11.99 0.11 -1.14
C LEU A 43 11.98 0.55 0.33
N THR A 44 12.66 1.63 0.65
CA THR A 44 12.67 2.20 2.01
C THR A 44 11.27 2.70 2.39
N SER A 45 10.58 3.37 1.48
CA SER A 45 9.19 3.82 1.67
C SER A 45 8.24 2.64 1.92
N THR A 46 8.42 1.52 1.21
CA THR A 46 7.63 0.30 1.42
C THR A 46 7.86 -0.30 2.80
N ILE A 47 9.12 -0.47 3.22
CA ILE A 47 9.44 -1.09 4.53
C ILE A 47 9.03 -0.20 5.69
N MET A 48 9.26 1.09 5.60
CA MET A 48 9.00 2.02 6.71
C MET A 48 7.58 2.60 6.66
N GLY A 49 7.19 3.16 5.53
CA GLY A 49 5.93 3.87 5.36
C GLY A 49 4.73 2.95 5.21
N ASP A 50 4.79 2.01 4.26
CA ASP A 50 3.64 1.12 4.00
C ASP A 50 3.40 0.15 5.16
N CYS A 51 4.47 -0.36 5.81
CA CYS A 51 4.34 -1.16 7.03
C CYS A 51 3.70 -0.37 8.18
N ALA A 52 4.05 0.91 8.37
CA ALA A 52 3.44 1.75 9.39
C ALA A 52 1.96 2.05 9.09
N TRP A 53 1.61 2.23 7.81
CA TRP A 53 0.21 2.39 7.41
C TRP A 53 -0.62 1.14 7.70
N LEU A 54 -0.13 -0.06 7.34
CA LEU A 54 -0.79 -1.33 7.66
C LEU A 54 -0.88 -1.59 9.17
N GLU A 55 0.12 -1.16 9.94
CA GLU A 55 0.07 -1.21 11.39
C GLU A 55 -1.10 -0.38 11.93
N THR A 56 -1.26 0.85 11.44
CA THR A 56 -2.40 1.72 11.79
C THR A 56 -3.73 1.10 11.35
N ALA A 57 -3.79 0.55 10.14
CA ALA A 57 -5.00 -0.09 9.65
C ALA A 57 -5.40 -1.30 10.52
N SER A 58 -4.44 -2.13 10.91
CA SER A 58 -4.68 -3.33 11.73
C SER A 58 -5.00 -3.01 13.19
N SER A 59 -4.41 -1.95 13.76
CA SER A 59 -4.63 -1.56 15.15
C SER A 59 -5.89 -0.72 15.36
N HIS A 60 -6.33 0.03 14.35
CA HIS A 60 -7.45 0.98 14.48
C HIS A 60 -8.60 0.68 13.52
N PHE A 61 -8.34 0.65 12.20
CA PHE A 61 -9.43 0.64 11.21
C PHE A 61 -10.19 -0.69 11.19
N PHE A 62 -9.49 -1.82 11.16
CA PHE A 62 -10.14 -3.13 11.17
C PHE A 62 -10.93 -3.40 12.45
N PRO A 63 -10.35 -3.23 13.67
CA PRO A 63 -11.10 -3.44 14.90
C PRO A 63 -12.32 -2.52 15.03
N GLN A 64 -12.18 -1.26 14.63
CA GLN A 64 -13.30 -0.30 14.66
C GLN A 64 -14.41 -0.68 13.67
N LEU A 65 -14.06 -1.10 12.45
CA LEU A 65 -15.03 -1.57 11.46
C LEU A 65 -15.83 -2.77 12.00
N PHE A 66 -15.14 -3.82 12.46
CA PHE A 66 -15.78 -5.01 12.99
C PHE A 66 -16.60 -4.71 14.25
N GLY A 67 -16.05 -3.93 15.19
CA GLY A 67 -16.76 -3.52 16.40
C GLY A 67 -18.05 -2.74 16.10
N SER A 68 -17.98 -1.81 15.16
CA SER A 68 -19.13 -1.01 14.73
C SER A 68 -20.19 -1.86 14.03
N MET A 69 -19.78 -2.78 13.15
CA MET A 69 -20.72 -3.70 12.48
C MET A 69 -21.41 -4.63 13.48
N CYS A 70 -20.66 -5.22 14.42
CA CYS A 70 -21.23 -6.03 15.49
C CYS A 70 -22.20 -5.24 16.36
N SER A 71 -21.82 -4.04 16.80
CA SER A 71 -22.68 -3.16 17.61
C SER A 71 -23.97 -2.82 16.89
N THR A 72 -23.89 -2.37 15.64
CA THR A 72 -25.05 -2.02 14.82
C THR A 72 -25.96 -3.24 14.61
N THR A 73 -25.39 -4.43 14.36
CA THR A 73 -26.16 -5.66 14.18
C THR A 73 -26.89 -6.06 15.45
N ILE A 74 -26.23 -6.02 16.61
CA ILE A 74 -26.85 -6.34 17.91
C ILE A 74 -28.01 -5.37 18.20
N VAL A 75 -27.79 -4.07 18.05
CA VAL A 75 -28.83 -3.06 18.26
C VAL A 75 -30.00 -3.26 17.29
N THR A 76 -29.74 -3.54 16.04
CA THR A 76 -30.76 -3.84 15.03
C THR A 76 -31.60 -5.05 15.41
N ILE A 77 -30.98 -6.14 15.85
CA ILE A 77 -31.68 -7.35 16.31
C ILE A 77 -32.57 -7.02 17.53
N CYS A 78 -32.04 -6.28 18.50
CA CYS A 78 -32.82 -5.83 19.66
C CYS A 78 -34.04 -5.00 19.23
N LEU A 79 -33.88 -4.06 18.30
CA LEU A 79 -34.99 -3.24 17.78
C LEU A 79 -36.09 -4.08 17.09
N PHE A 80 -35.73 -5.16 16.38
CA PHE A 80 -36.70 -6.05 15.74
C PHE A 80 -37.67 -6.69 16.74
N PHE A 81 -37.24 -6.93 17.99
CA PHE A 81 -38.12 -7.47 19.03
C PHE A 81 -39.17 -6.45 19.54
N PHE A 82 -38.93 -5.15 19.36
CA PHE A 82 -39.87 -4.12 19.77
C PHE A 82 -40.91 -3.80 18.69
N ASN A 83 -40.45 -3.43 17.48
CA ASN A 83 -41.38 -3.12 16.39
C ASN A 83 -40.68 -3.25 15.03
N VAL A 84 -41.16 -4.22 14.24
CA VAL A 84 -40.60 -4.55 12.92
C VAL A 84 -40.70 -3.38 11.93
N LYS A 85 -41.84 -2.69 11.90
CA LYS A 85 -42.08 -1.58 10.95
C LYS A 85 -41.13 -0.42 11.18
N MET A 86 -40.93 -0.03 12.43
CA MET A 86 -39.99 1.05 12.79
C MET A 86 -38.52 0.64 12.55
N THR A 87 -38.18 -0.61 12.86
CA THR A 87 -36.83 -1.12 12.62
C THR A 87 -36.48 -1.13 11.12
N LEU A 88 -37.40 -1.58 10.26
CA LEU A 88 -37.22 -1.52 8.83
C LEU A 88 -37.04 -0.09 8.31
N ALA A 89 -37.84 0.88 8.88
CA ALA A 89 -37.70 2.29 8.55
C ALA A 89 -36.36 2.91 8.98
N ALA A 90 -35.70 2.33 9.99
CA ALA A 90 -34.39 2.75 10.46
C ALA A 90 -33.24 2.08 9.69
N VAL A 91 -33.36 0.79 9.36
CA VAL A 91 -32.22 -0.01 8.92
C VAL A 91 -31.97 0.05 7.40
N TRP A 92 -32.97 0.36 6.58
CA TRP A 92 -32.85 0.37 5.12
C TRP A 92 -31.75 1.31 4.61
N VAL A 93 -31.43 2.38 5.34
CA VAL A 93 -30.38 3.33 4.97
C VAL A 93 -28.96 2.78 5.13
N LEU A 94 -28.77 1.77 6.01
CA LEU A 94 -27.46 1.18 6.28
C LEU A 94 -26.86 0.53 5.03
N PRO A 95 -27.55 -0.41 4.33
CA PRO A 95 -27.02 -0.98 3.10
C PRO A 95 -26.84 0.08 2.01
N VAL A 96 -27.74 1.07 1.92
CA VAL A 96 -27.60 2.13 0.90
C VAL A 96 -26.34 2.96 1.14
N ALA A 97 -26.09 3.40 2.38
CA ALA A 97 -24.88 4.13 2.74
C ALA A 97 -23.61 3.29 2.48
N PHE A 98 -23.65 1.99 2.81
CA PHE A 98 -22.56 1.08 2.53
C PHE A 98 -22.27 0.95 1.03
N PHE A 99 -23.29 0.77 0.20
CA PHE A 99 -23.15 0.68 -1.25
C PHE A 99 -22.61 1.96 -1.88
N VAL A 100 -22.91 3.12 -1.35
CA VAL A 100 -22.35 4.40 -1.82
C VAL A 100 -20.85 4.43 -1.60
N VAL A 101 -20.36 4.11 -0.41
CA VAL A 101 -18.90 4.08 -0.12
C VAL A 101 -18.20 2.98 -0.90
N PHE A 102 -18.79 1.80 -0.94
CA PHE A 102 -18.20 0.67 -1.69
C PHE A 102 -18.18 0.92 -3.21
N GLY A 103 -19.23 1.52 -3.76
CA GLY A 103 -19.32 1.90 -5.16
C GLY A 103 -18.34 3.01 -5.57
N ALA A 104 -17.88 3.82 -4.61
CA ALA A 104 -16.84 4.83 -4.85
C ALA A 104 -15.43 4.23 -5.02
N ARG A 105 -15.22 2.95 -4.64
CA ARG A 105 -13.91 2.27 -4.65
C ARG A 105 -13.12 2.44 -5.96
N PRO A 106 -13.65 2.22 -7.16
CA PRO A 106 -12.87 2.34 -8.39
C PRO A 106 -12.43 3.79 -8.67
N ILE A 107 -13.22 4.77 -8.24
CA ILE A 107 -12.88 6.20 -8.40
C ILE A 107 -11.78 6.56 -7.41
N SER A 108 -11.97 6.22 -6.13
CA SER A 108 -10.98 6.45 -5.06
C SER A 108 -9.63 5.80 -5.38
N HIS A 109 -9.64 4.56 -5.88
CA HIS A 109 -8.41 3.84 -6.26
C HIS A 109 -7.62 4.61 -7.32
N ARG A 110 -8.27 5.01 -8.43
CA ARG A 110 -7.61 5.77 -9.51
C ARG A 110 -7.04 7.10 -9.04
N LEU A 111 -7.78 7.80 -8.17
CA LEU A 111 -7.33 9.08 -7.62
C LEU A 111 -6.13 8.91 -6.69
N ASN A 112 -6.16 7.89 -5.85
CA ASN A 112 -5.06 7.58 -4.93
C ASN A 112 -3.80 7.13 -5.69
N GLU A 113 -3.94 6.30 -6.73
CA GLU A 113 -2.81 5.92 -7.60
C GLU A 113 -2.17 7.14 -8.27
N ASN A 114 -2.99 8.03 -8.83
CA ASN A 114 -2.49 9.26 -9.42
C ASN A 114 -1.79 10.16 -8.39
N ALA A 115 -2.40 10.38 -7.22
CA ALA A 115 -1.79 11.17 -6.15
C ALA A 115 -0.44 10.56 -5.69
N MET A 116 -0.38 9.22 -5.59
CA MET A 116 0.85 8.51 -5.24
C MET A 116 1.95 8.69 -6.29
N LYS A 117 1.60 8.64 -7.58
CA LYS A 117 2.56 8.89 -8.67
C LYS A 117 3.23 10.26 -8.55
N TYR A 118 2.45 11.33 -8.38
CA TYR A 118 3.01 12.68 -8.21
C TYR A 118 3.83 12.81 -6.92
N LYS A 119 3.42 12.11 -5.86
CA LYS A 119 4.19 12.06 -4.61
C LYS A 119 5.57 11.43 -4.82
N LEU A 120 5.66 10.33 -5.54
CA LEU A 120 6.94 9.68 -5.87
C LEU A 120 7.80 10.59 -6.75
N GLU A 121 7.25 11.17 -7.82
CA GLU A 121 7.97 12.12 -8.67
C GLU A 121 8.54 13.34 -7.89
N CYS A 122 7.85 13.77 -6.85
CA CYS A 122 8.31 14.83 -5.96
C CYS A 122 9.44 14.32 -5.04
N GLN A 123 9.31 13.12 -4.49
CA GLN A 123 10.33 12.49 -3.66
C GLN A 123 11.63 12.30 -4.43
N ASP A 124 11.56 11.81 -5.67
CA ASP A 124 12.70 11.67 -6.57
C ASP A 124 13.37 13.03 -6.82
N GLY A 125 12.58 14.08 -7.05
CA GLY A 125 13.13 15.43 -7.20
C GLY A 125 13.81 15.96 -5.94
N ILE A 126 13.30 15.67 -4.76
CA ILE A 126 13.96 16.07 -3.50
C ILE A 126 15.27 15.29 -3.34
N GLN A 127 15.27 14.00 -3.61
CA GLN A 127 16.47 13.16 -3.54
C GLN A 127 17.54 13.63 -4.51
N GLU A 128 17.20 13.85 -5.79
CA GLU A 128 18.10 14.40 -6.79
C GLU A 128 18.73 15.73 -6.35
N GLY A 129 17.91 16.64 -5.80
CA GLY A 129 18.38 17.91 -5.28
C GLY A 129 19.36 17.79 -4.12
N LEU A 130 19.18 16.80 -3.24
CA LEU A 130 20.09 16.51 -2.13
C LEU A 130 21.41 15.90 -2.63
N GLU A 131 21.35 14.97 -3.57
CA GLU A 131 22.52 14.32 -4.17
C GLU A 131 23.38 15.31 -4.95
N THR A 132 22.74 16.22 -5.70
CA THR A 132 23.42 17.20 -6.57
C THR A 132 23.61 18.56 -5.93
N VAL A 133 23.35 18.74 -4.64
CA VAL A 133 23.37 20.07 -3.96
C VAL A 133 24.69 20.82 -4.12
N ARG A 134 25.83 20.11 -4.17
CA ARG A 134 27.16 20.73 -4.36
C ARG A 134 27.28 21.31 -5.77
N ASP A 135 26.83 20.58 -6.78
CA ASP A 135 26.87 20.98 -8.17
C ASP A 135 25.90 22.13 -8.42
N LEU A 136 24.70 22.06 -7.88
CA LEU A 136 23.72 23.15 -7.96
C LEU A 136 24.25 24.46 -7.37
N LYS A 137 24.96 24.38 -6.25
CA LYS A 137 25.61 25.54 -5.64
C LYS A 137 26.81 26.05 -6.46
N SER A 138 27.64 25.14 -6.99
CA SER A 138 28.82 25.51 -7.80
C SER A 138 28.44 26.28 -9.07
N TYR A 139 27.34 25.86 -9.71
CA TYR A 139 26.81 26.45 -10.94
C TYR A 139 25.79 27.56 -10.69
N ASN A 140 25.53 27.96 -9.44
CA ASN A 140 24.49 28.93 -9.06
C ASN A 140 23.10 28.59 -9.64
N ALA A 141 22.80 27.28 -9.79
CA ALA A 141 21.58 26.76 -10.40
C ALA A 141 20.48 26.43 -9.39
N THR A 142 20.68 26.70 -8.09
CA THR A 142 19.77 26.35 -7.01
C THR A 142 18.37 26.92 -7.21
N ASN A 143 18.26 28.19 -7.62
CA ASN A 143 16.96 28.84 -7.81
C ASN A 143 16.15 28.17 -8.95
N THR A 144 16.80 27.92 -10.08
CA THR A 144 16.15 27.26 -11.23
C THR A 144 15.68 25.84 -10.86
N TYR A 145 16.51 25.11 -10.10
CA TYR A 145 16.12 23.79 -9.60
C TYR A 145 14.92 23.85 -8.66
N MET A 146 14.93 24.81 -7.72
CA MET A 146 13.83 25.02 -6.77
C MET A 146 12.52 25.43 -7.45
N GLU A 147 12.56 26.18 -8.55
CA GLU A 147 11.36 26.47 -9.35
C GLU A 147 10.76 25.19 -9.94
N GLY A 148 11.58 24.29 -10.46
CA GLY A 148 11.16 22.98 -10.95
C GLY A 148 10.57 22.10 -9.85
N LEU A 149 11.24 22.04 -8.69
CA LEU A 149 10.78 21.29 -7.53
C LEU A 149 9.46 21.84 -6.97
N ASN A 150 9.30 23.16 -6.90
CA ASN A 150 8.06 23.79 -6.47
C ASN A 150 6.87 23.44 -7.37
N LYS A 151 7.07 23.27 -8.68
CA LYS A 151 6.02 22.78 -9.58
C LYS A 151 5.61 21.34 -9.25
N LYS A 152 6.58 20.47 -8.94
CA LYS A 152 6.30 19.09 -8.48
C LYS A 152 5.52 19.09 -7.16
N ILE A 153 5.92 19.91 -6.19
CA ILE A 153 5.22 20.07 -4.89
C ILE A 153 3.77 20.54 -5.10
N GLN A 154 3.55 21.56 -5.94
CA GLN A 154 2.20 22.04 -6.26
C GLN A 154 1.35 20.98 -6.96
N ALA A 155 1.96 20.14 -7.81
CA ALA A 155 1.25 19.01 -8.43
C ALA A 155 0.81 17.98 -7.37
N VAL A 156 1.69 17.64 -6.40
CA VAL A 156 1.33 16.76 -5.27
C VAL A 156 0.17 17.34 -4.48
N GLU A 157 0.26 18.61 -4.09
CA GLU A 157 -0.80 19.30 -3.34
C GLU A 157 -2.13 19.24 -4.09
N LYS A 158 -2.15 19.64 -5.36
CA LYS A 158 -3.36 19.65 -6.20
C LYS A 158 -4.00 18.26 -6.28
N HIS A 159 -3.23 17.23 -6.57
CA HIS A 159 -3.76 15.86 -6.71
C HIS A 159 -4.18 15.25 -5.37
N ALA A 160 -3.48 15.56 -4.28
CA ALA A 160 -3.86 15.17 -2.93
C ALA A 160 -5.21 15.82 -2.53
N VAL A 161 -5.34 17.14 -2.69
CA VAL A 161 -6.58 17.88 -2.38
C VAL A 161 -7.77 17.34 -3.18
N VAL A 162 -7.60 17.08 -4.49
CA VAL A 162 -8.68 16.52 -5.32
C VAL A 162 -9.07 15.12 -4.86
N SER A 163 -8.09 14.26 -4.56
CA SER A 163 -8.34 12.90 -4.07
C SER A 163 -9.09 12.93 -2.73
N GLU A 164 -8.61 13.72 -1.78
CA GLU A 164 -9.20 13.90 -0.45
C GLU A 164 -10.63 14.46 -0.54
N ALA A 165 -10.84 15.51 -1.35
CA ALA A 165 -12.16 16.14 -1.52
C ALA A 165 -13.19 15.17 -2.10
N ILE A 166 -12.81 14.37 -3.10
CA ILE A 166 -13.72 13.40 -3.71
C ILE A 166 -14.02 12.25 -2.74
N ASN A 167 -13.02 11.73 -2.02
CA ASN A 167 -13.23 10.71 -0.99
C ASN A 167 -14.15 11.24 0.14
N ALA A 168 -13.89 12.45 0.62
CA ALA A 168 -14.74 13.11 1.62
C ALA A 168 -16.17 13.30 1.13
N MET A 169 -16.38 13.65 -0.15
CA MET A 169 -17.72 13.81 -0.72
C MET A 169 -18.53 12.50 -0.64
N PHE A 170 -17.96 11.35 -0.97
CA PHE A 170 -18.65 10.06 -0.86
C PHE A 170 -18.97 9.70 0.59
N VAL A 171 -18.05 9.96 1.52
CA VAL A 171 -18.28 9.76 2.95
C VAL A 171 -19.40 10.68 3.44
N CYS A 172 -19.34 11.98 3.14
CA CYS A 172 -20.39 12.93 3.50
C CYS A 172 -21.76 12.54 2.92
N LEU A 173 -21.80 12.09 1.65
CA LEU A 173 -23.05 11.63 1.04
C LEU A 173 -23.63 10.43 1.81
N SER A 174 -22.80 9.46 2.18
CA SER A 174 -23.25 8.31 2.97
C SER A 174 -23.77 8.72 4.37
N GLN A 175 -23.12 9.71 5.01
CA GLN A 175 -23.58 10.27 6.28
C GLN A 175 -24.93 10.98 6.15
N LEU A 176 -25.14 11.72 5.06
CA LEU A 176 -26.45 12.34 4.78
C LEU A 176 -27.54 11.29 4.62
N ILE A 177 -27.26 10.18 3.92
CA ILE A 177 -28.20 9.07 3.79
C ILE A 177 -28.58 8.50 5.17
N LEU A 178 -27.62 8.32 6.08
CA LEU A 178 -27.91 7.89 7.44
C LEU A 178 -28.84 8.88 8.19
N LYS A 179 -28.67 10.17 8.00
CA LYS A 179 -29.56 11.17 8.59
C LYS A 179 -31.01 11.10 8.04
N VAL A 180 -31.16 10.70 6.76
CA VAL A 180 -32.47 10.41 6.18
C VAL A 180 -33.17 9.26 6.94
N GLY A 181 -32.40 8.28 7.44
CA GLY A 181 -32.93 7.18 8.26
C GLY A 181 -33.62 7.66 9.56
N ILE A 182 -33.11 8.73 10.18
CA ILE A 182 -33.82 9.33 11.34
C ILE A 182 -35.16 9.93 10.88
N GLY A 183 -35.18 10.63 9.75
CA GLY A 183 -36.37 11.19 9.16
C GLY A 183 -37.45 10.14 8.83
N THR A 184 -37.05 9.03 8.20
CA THR A 184 -37.98 7.93 7.88
C THR A 184 -38.49 7.23 9.12
N THR A 185 -37.66 7.03 10.15
CA THR A 185 -38.07 6.48 11.45
C THR A 185 -39.06 7.41 12.15
N THR A 186 -38.83 8.72 12.12
CA THR A 186 -39.72 9.72 12.69
C THR A 186 -41.07 9.72 11.97
N LEU A 187 -41.09 9.67 10.66
CA LEU A 187 -42.31 9.64 9.84
C LEU A 187 -43.15 8.38 10.12
N VAL A 188 -42.52 7.20 10.01
CA VAL A 188 -43.22 5.94 10.27
C VAL A 188 -43.68 5.83 11.71
N GLY A 189 -42.80 6.19 12.66
CA GLY A 189 -43.14 6.20 14.08
C GLY A 189 -44.26 7.17 14.42
N GLY A 190 -44.29 8.38 13.85
CA GLY A 190 -45.37 9.35 14.01
C GLY A 190 -46.73 8.81 13.46
N ILE A 191 -46.71 8.12 12.32
CA ILE A 191 -47.93 7.48 11.76
C ILE A 191 -48.42 6.34 12.68
N LEU A 192 -47.53 5.49 13.17
CA LEU A 192 -47.89 4.39 14.08
C LEU A 192 -48.40 4.89 15.42
N PHE A 193 -47.78 5.96 15.95
CA PHE A 193 -48.23 6.62 17.18
C PHE A 193 -49.64 7.25 17.02
N ALA A 194 -49.86 7.95 15.91
CA ALA A 194 -51.18 8.52 15.62
C ALA A 194 -52.29 7.45 15.46
N LYS A 195 -51.92 6.24 15.01
CA LYS A 195 -52.84 5.09 14.93
C LYS A 195 -53.02 4.35 16.26
N GLY A 196 -52.26 4.71 17.29
CA GLY A 196 -52.29 4.02 18.59
C GLY A 196 -51.62 2.62 18.57
N GLU A 197 -50.82 2.31 17.52
CA GLU A 197 -50.10 1.01 17.42
C GLU A 197 -48.83 0.98 18.30
N ILE A 198 -48.30 2.14 18.69
CA ILE A 198 -47.18 2.30 19.62
C ILE A 198 -47.46 3.38 20.64
N ASP A 199 -46.84 3.30 21.80
CA ASP A 199 -46.89 4.31 22.84
C ASP A 199 -45.77 5.38 22.65
N ALA A 200 -45.94 6.51 23.34
CA ALA A 200 -44.99 7.62 23.27
C ALA A 200 -43.58 7.19 23.73
N LEU A 201 -43.48 6.33 24.75
CA LEU A 201 -42.21 5.86 25.28
C LEU A 201 -41.44 5.07 24.21
N THR A 202 -42.11 4.14 23.54
CA THR A 202 -41.51 3.34 22.43
C THR A 202 -41.08 4.26 21.30
N PHE A 203 -41.89 5.26 20.93
CA PHE A 203 -41.53 6.19 19.87
C PHE A 203 -40.24 6.97 20.19
N PHE A 204 -40.17 7.59 21.37
CA PHE A 204 -38.97 8.32 21.79
C PHE A 204 -37.76 7.42 21.98
N MET A 205 -37.92 6.21 22.52
CA MET A 205 -36.86 5.22 22.62
C MET A 205 -36.24 4.92 21.24
N TYR A 206 -37.08 4.69 20.22
CA TYR A 206 -36.57 4.45 18.86
C TYR A 206 -35.79 5.64 18.32
N LEU A 207 -36.27 6.86 18.45
CA LEU A 207 -35.56 8.05 17.99
C LEU A 207 -34.18 8.18 18.65
N LEU A 208 -34.14 7.92 19.97
CA LEU A 208 -32.91 8.01 20.74
C LEU A 208 -31.91 6.90 20.35
N VAL A 209 -32.37 5.66 20.23
CA VAL A 209 -31.51 4.52 19.87
C VAL A 209 -31.04 4.65 18.44
N VAL A 210 -31.91 4.96 17.48
CA VAL A 210 -31.55 5.09 16.05
C VAL A 210 -30.57 6.24 15.83
N SER A 211 -30.74 7.38 16.51
CA SER A 211 -29.79 8.49 16.41
C SER A 211 -28.37 8.09 16.87
N ARG A 212 -28.27 7.20 17.86
CA ARG A 212 -26.99 6.71 18.40
C ARG A 212 -26.44 5.52 17.62
N MET A 213 -27.29 4.70 17.01
CA MET A 213 -26.90 3.54 16.22
C MET A 213 -26.10 3.92 14.97
N TYR A 214 -26.39 5.09 14.38
CA TYR A 214 -25.70 5.55 13.17
C TYR A 214 -24.28 6.06 13.44
N ASP A 215 -23.95 6.54 14.64
CA ASP A 215 -22.63 7.05 14.97
C ASP A 215 -21.52 5.98 14.77
N PRO A 216 -21.61 4.76 15.35
CA PRO A 216 -20.63 3.72 15.08
C PRO A 216 -20.57 3.31 13.60
N PHE A 217 -21.73 3.26 12.93
CA PHE A 217 -21.79 2.90 11.52
C PHE A 217 -21.13 3.95 10.61
N GLN A 218 -21.27 5.23 10.94
CA GLN A 218 -20.58 6.32 10.26
C GLN A 218 -19.05 6.16 10.36
N VAL A 219 -18.53 5.90 11.56
CA VAL A 219 -17.11 5.63 11.79
C VAL A 219 -16.65 4.38 11.01
N ALA A 220 -17.50 3.35 10.91
CA ALA A 220 -17.22 2.17 10.10
C ALA A 220 -17.06 2.50 8.60
N LEU A 221 -17.90 3.39 8.06
CA LEU A 221 -17.83 3.83 6.66
C LEU A 221 -16.55 4.64 6.38
N GLU A 222 -16.14 5.52 7.31
CA GLU A 222 -14.89 6.26 7.22
C GLU A 222 -13.68 5.31 7.22
N ASN A 223 -13.65 4.36 8.14
CA ASN A 223 -12.59 3.36 8.22
C ASN A 223 -12.58 2.42 7.01
N LEU A 224 -13.73 2.09 6.44
CA LEU A 224 -13.81 1.29 5.21
C LEU A 224 -13.10 1.97 4.05
N SER A 225 -13.24 3.29 3.90
CA SER A 225 -12.51 4.05 2.89
C SER A 225 -10.99 3.97 3.10
N ALA A 226 -10.52 4.10 4.34
CA ALA A 226 -9.11 3.95 4.69
C ALA A 226 -8.59 2.53 4.45
N ILE A 227 -9.39 1.50 4.78
CA ILE A 227 -9.05 0.09 4.53
C ILE A 227 -8.92 -0.19 3.03
N ILE A 228 -9.82 0.35 2.20
CA ILE A 228 -9.76 0.20 0.75
C ILE A 228 -8.44 0.74 0.19
N SER A 229 -7.92 1.82 0.76
CA SER A 229 -6.65 2.41 0.34
C SER A 229 -5.43 1.53 0.67
N THR A 230 -5.53 0.59 1.62
CA THR A 230 -4.41 -0.29 2.00
C THR A 230 -4.05 -1.33 0.93
N ASP A 231 -4.92 -1.56 -0.07
CA ASP A 231 -4.68 -2.49 -1.17
C ASP A 231 -3.41 -2.14 -1.97
N THR A 232 -3.15 -0.85 -2.15
CA THR A 232 -1.95 -0.38 -2.85
C THR A 232 -0.66 -0.71 -2.08
N GLN A 233 -0.65 -0.51 -0.75
CA GLN A 233 0.47 -0.84 0.10
C GLN A 233 0.73 -2.35 0.15
N CYS A 234 -0.34 -3.16 0.23
CA CYS A 234 -0.22 -4.61 0.16
C CYS A 234 0.41 -5.07 -1.15
N LYS A 235 -0.03 -4.54 -2.30
CA LYS A 235 0.54 -4.89 -3.61
C LYS A 235 2.03 -4.60 -3.72
N ARG A 236 2.49 -3.47 -3.20
CA ARG A 236 3.92 -3.12 -3.18
C ARG A 236 4.75 -4.08 -2.33
N MET A 237 4.22 -4.51 -1.19
CA MET A 237 4.88 -5.53 -0.38
C MET A 237 4.86 -6.90 -1.05
N ASP A 238 3.74 -7.29 -1.66
CA ASP A 238 3.61 -8.55 -2.38
C ASP A 238 4.56 -8.62 -3.57
N GLU A 239 4.84 -7.51 -4.24
CA GLU A 239 5.84 -7.43 -5.31
C GLU A 239 7.24 -7.82 -4.81
N ILE A 240 7.62 -7.37 -3.61
CA ILE A 240 8.89 -7.77 -2.98
C ILE A 240 8.84 -9.24 -2.54
N LEU A 241 7.78 -9.66 -1.87
CA LEU A 241 7.67 -11.00 -1.29
C LEU A 241 7.55 -12.09 -2.35
N SER A 242 6.88 -11.82 -3.46
CA SER A 242 6.68 -12.76 -4.57
C SER A 242 7.88 -12.86 -5.52
N HIS A 243 8.84 -11.91 -5.42
CA HIS A 243 10.02 -11.96 -6.28
C HIS A 243 10.83 -13.24 -6.03
N GLU A 244 11.36 -13.85 -7.10
CA GLU A 244 12.16 -15.06 -7.00
C GLU A 244 13.44 -14.82 -6.17
N GLU A 245 13.77 -15.76 -5.29
CA GLU A 245 15.00 -15.72 -4.52
C GLU A 245 16.15 -16.23 -5.37
N GLN A 246 17.35 -15.70 -5.13
CA GLN A 246 18.54 -16.21 -5.80
C GLN A 246 18.83 -17.62 -5.29
N ASP A 247 18.70 -18.59 -6.19
CA ASP A 247 18.99 -19.99 -5.89
C ASP A 247 20.50 -20.25 -5.85
N GLY A 248 20.93 -21.26 -5.10
CA GLY A 248 22.34 -21.63 -5.01
C GLY A 248 22.64 -22.69 -3.98
N ASN A 249 23.78 -23.34 -4.11
CA ASN A 249 24.25 -24.30 -3.15
C ASN A 249 24.71 -23.65 -1.85
N LYS A 250 24.32 -24.21 -0.71
CA LYS A 250 24.71 -23.71 0.61
C LYS A 250 26.12 -24.13 1.01
N THR A 251 26.68 -25.13 0.34
CA THR A 251 28.01 -25.66 0.60
C THR A 251 28.89 -25.47 -0.63
N LEU A 252 30.02 -24.82 -0.45
CA LEU A 252 31.00 -24.67 -1.50
C LEU A 252 31.81 -26.01 -1.61
N SER A 253 31.77 -26.62 -2.78
CA SER A 253 32.58 -27.83 -3.10
C SER A 253 33.36 -27.55 -4.37
N ASN A 254 34.39 -26.71 -4.26
CA ASN A 254 35.22 -26.36 -5.39
C ASN A 254 36.48 -27.24 -5.48
N GLN A 255 36.87 -27.55 -6.69
CA GLN A 255 38.16 -28.19 -7.01
C GLN A 255 39.06 -27.18 -7.73
N GLY A 256 39.57 -26.20 -6.97
CA GLY A 256 40.29 -25.05 -7.51
C GLY A 256 39.46 -23.77 -7.49
N TYR A 257 40.04 -22.69 -8.05
CA TYR A 257 39.41 -21.34 -8.04
C TYR A 257 39.48 -20.69 -9.44
N ASP A 258 39.59 -21.48 -10.48
CA ASP A 258 39.48 -20.98 -11.85
C ASP A 258 38.04 -20.52 -12.10
N ILE A 259 37.89 -19.43 -12.86
CA ILE A 259 36.56 -18.95 -13.30
C ILE A 259 36.46 -19.25 -14.80
N ASN A 260 35.54 -20.11 -15.16
CA ASN A 260 35.35 -20.53 -16.54
C ASN A 260 34.03 -20.01 -17.08
N PHE A 261 34.10 -19.20 -18.14
CA PHE A 261 32.94 -18.75 -18.93
C PHE A 261 32.85 -19.65 -20.17
N ASP A 262 31.70 -20.27 -20.38
CA ASP A 262 31.44 -21.15 -21.50
C ASP A 262 30.17 -20.74 -22.24
N HIS A 263 30.33 -20.21 -23.46
CA HIS A 263 29.27 -19.74 -24.34
C HIS A 263 28.27 -18.80 -23.67
N VAL A 264 28.76 -17.86 -22.84
CA VAL A 264 27.93 -16.98 -22.05
C VAL A 264 27.31 -15.86 -22.90
N GLY A 265 25.97 -15.81 -22.89
CA GLY A 265 25.17 -14.75 -23.46
C GLY A 265 24.40 -14.03 -22.38
N PHE A 266 24.38 -12.69 -22.43
CA PHE A 266 23.69 -11.89 -21.41
C PHE A 266 23.08 -10.60 -21.97
N SER A 267 21.90 -10.28 -21.45
CA SER A 267 21.16 -9.02 -21.65
C SER A 267 20.53 -8.57 -20.33
N TYR A 268 20.58 -7.27 -20.02
CA TYR A 268 19.93 -6.73 -18.83
C TYR A 268 18.40 -6.70 -18.95
N ASP A 269 17.88 -6.39 -20.13
CA ASP A 269 16.45 -6.15 -20.36
C ASP A 269 15.82 -7.11 -21.39
N GLY A 270 16.59 -8.06 -21.88
CA GLY A 270 16.15 -9.02 -22.91
C GLY A 270 16.11 -8.46 -24.35
N ASN A 271 16.23 -7.14 -24.52
CA ASN A 271 16.16 -6.49 -25.84
C ASN A 271 17.52 -6.30 -26.49
N GLU A 272 18.53 -5.88 -25.74
CA GLU A 272 19.88 -5.65 -26.23
C GLU A 272 20.86 -6.66 -25.63
N GLN A 273 21.49 -7.43 -26.48
CA GLN A 273 22.47 -8.45 -26.08
C GLN A 273 23.84 -7.81 -25.84
N ILE A 274 24.21 -7.68 -24.54
CA ILE A 274 25.49 -7.09 -24.10
C ILE A 274 26.64 -8.03 -24.28
N LEU A 275 26.46 -9.32 -23.94
CA LEU A 275 27.48 -10.37 -24.16
C LEU A 275 26.92 -11.36 -25.17
N LYS A 276 27.72 -11.63 -26.20
CA LYS A 276 27.40 -12.56 -27.29
C LYS A 276 28.44 -13.66 -27.30
N ASP A 277 28.07 -14.85 -26.77
CA ASP A 277 28.88 -16.07 -26.89
C ASP A 277 30.31 -15.91 -26.33
N VAL A 278 30.43 -15.43 -25.10
CA VAL A 278 31.73 -15.16 -24.45
C VAL A 278 32.22 -16.42 -23.78
N SER A 279 33.44 -16.85 -24.17
CA SER A 279 34.13 -18.02 -23.60
C SER A 279 35.57 -17.67 -23.27
N PHE A 280 35.98 -17.89 -22.02
CA PHE A 280 37.37 -17.76 -21.56
C PHE A 280 37.52 -18.39 -20.17
N THR A 281 38.76 -18.63 -19.76
CA THR A 281 39.11 -19.11 -18.42
C THR A 281 40.03 -18.13 -17.72
N ALA A 282 39.66 -17.64 -16.55
CA ALA A 282 40.53 -16.89 -15.65
C ALA A 282 41.12 -17.88 -14.62
N LYS A 283 42.43 -18.17 -14.74
CA LYS A 283 43.10 -19.16 -13.89
C LYS A 283 43.44 -18.62 -12.52
N GLN A 284 43.35 -19.50 -11.55
CA GLN A 284 43.79 -19.21 -10.18
C GLN A 284 45.26 -18.78 -10.14
N GLY A 285 45.56 -17.72 -9.43
CA GLY A 285 46.93 -17.19 -9.25
C GLY A 285 47.43 -16.37 -10.42
N GLU A 286 46.68 -16.21 -11.50
CA GLU A 286 47.01 -15.38 -12.66
C GLU A 286 46.16 -14.09 -12.68
N VAL A 287 46.70 -13.07 -13.38
CA VAL A 287 45.95 -11.84 -13.63
C VAL A 287 45.35 -11.90 -15.03
N THR A 288 44.01 -11.92 -15.08
CA THR A 288 43.27 -11.87 -16.34
C THR A 288 42.77 -10.46 -16.59
N ALA A 289 43.22 -9.82 -17.68
CA ALA A 289 42.80 -8.47 -18.06
C ALA A 289 41.71 -8.49 -19.13
N LEU A 290 40.59 -7.84 -18.88
CA LEU A 290 39.52 -7.61 -19.86
C LEU A 290 39.78 -6.30 -20.60
N ILE A 291 40.10 -6.36 -21.88
CA ILE A 291 40.45 -5.20 -22.73
C ILE A 291 39.36 -4.99 -23.78
N GLY A 292 39.06 -3.74 -24.09
CA GLY A 292 38.06 -3.39 -25.11
C GLY A 292 37.55 -1.96 -24.97
N PRO A 293 36.80 -1.43 -25.95
CA PRO A 293 36.23 -0.08 -25.92
C PRO A 293 35.21 0.07 -24.80
N SER A 294 34.83 1.33 -24.48
CA SER A 294 33.74 1.59 -23.54
C SER A 294 32.43 0.97 -24.06
N GLY A 295 31.66 0.36 -23.17
CA GLY A 295 30.42 -0.34 -23.55
C GLY A 295 30.58 -1.79 -24.02
N SER A 296 31.81 -2.34 -24.15
CA SER A 296 32.05 -3.74 -24.63
C SER A 296 31.69 -4.83 -23.60
N GLY A 297 31.05 -4.53 -22.51
CA GLY A 297 30.58 -5.54 -21.54
C GLY A 297 31.62 -5.98 -20.48
N LYS A 298 32.77 -5.33 -20.34
CA LYS A 298 33.81 -5.70 -19.35
C LYS A 298 33.31 -5.74 -17.92
N THR A 299 32.65 -4.67 -17.51
CA THR A 299 32.02 -4.59 -16.17
C THR A 299 30.89 -5.62 -16.00
N THR A 300 30.18 -5.94 -17.07
CA THR A 300 29.16 -6.97 -17.08
C THR A 300 29.74 -8.36 -16.82
N VAL A 301 30.87 -8.69 -17.43
CA VAL A 301 31.59 -9.95 -17.18
C VAL A 301 31.97 -10.09 -15.70
N SER A 302 32.54 -9.04 -15.09
CA SER A 302 32.90 -9.05 -13.66
C SER A 302 31.66 -9.21 -12.75
N ARG A 303 30.56 -8.54 -13.10
CA ARG A 303 29.29 -8.64 -12.35
C ARG A 303 28.66 -10.02 -12.45
N LEU A 304 28.77 -10.68 -13.61
CA LEU A 304 28.29 -12.05 -13.82
C LEU A 304 29.18 -13.07 -13.11
N ALA A 305 30.53 -12.90 -13.13
CA ALA A 305 31.43 -13.72 -12.34
C ALA A 305 31.11 -13.67 -10.83
N ALA A 306 30.73 -12.49 -10.32
CA ALA A 306 30.27 -12.31 -8.93
C ALA A 306 28.80 -12.74 -8.72
N ARG A 307 28.12 -13.21 -9.74
CA ARG A 307 26.70 -13.59 -9.72
C ARG A 307 25.77 -12.48 -9.23
N PHE A 308 26.03 -11.23 -9.59
CA PHE A 308 25.10 -10.12 -9.32
C PHE A 308 23.86 -10.19 -10.22
N TRP A 309 23.96 -10.84 -11.36
CA TRP A 309 22.91 -11.21 -12.29
C TRP A 309 23.07 -12.67 -12.69
N ASP A 310 21.98 -13.34 -12.96
CA ASP A 310 22.01 -14.66 -13.57
C ASP A 310 22.13 -14.53 -15.10
N ILE A 311 22.85 -15.45 -15.72
CA ILE A 311 23.08 -15.48 -17.17
C ILE A 311 21.82 -15.91 -17.92
N ASN A 312 21.67 -15.42 -19.17
CA ASN A 312 20.57 -15.86 -20.03
C ASN A 312 20.92 -17.13 -20.82
N LYS A 313 22.21 -17.36 -21.12
CA LYS A 313 22.69 -18.49 -21.91
C LYS A 313 24.11 -18.84 -21.51
N GLY A 314 24.47 -20.12 -21.64
CA GLY A 314 25.82 -20.63 -21.33
C GLY A 314 25.97 -21.06 -19.87
N THR A 315 27.19 -21.20 -19.39
CA THR A 315 27.53 -21.55 -18.00
C THR A 315 28.71 -20.73 -17.49
N ILE A 316 28.74 -20.46 -16.19
CA ILE A 316 29.89 -19.90 -15.47
C ILE A 316 30.17 -20.83 -14.29
N THR A 317 31.38 -21.37 -14.26
CA THR A 317 31.80 -22.33 -13.23
C THR A 317 33.14 -21.92 -12.62
#